data_ec241c497e1e02ddee9f7ce005df0e71
#
_entry.id   ec241c497e1e02ddee9f7ce005df0e71
#
_cell.length_a   1.000
_cell.length_b   1.000
_cell.length_c   1.000
_cell.angle_alpha   90.00
_cell.angle_beta   90.00
_cell.angle_gamma   90.00
#
_symmetry.space_group_name_H-M   'P 1'
#
loop_
_entity.id
_entity.type
_entity.pdbx_description
1 polymer ?
#
loop_
_entity_poly.entity_id
_entity_poly.type
_entity_poly.pdbx_seq_one_letter_code
_entity_poly.pdbx_strand_id
1 'polypeptide(L)'
;MDKSYVLKYLLLIVLIQSCIFDFNSSQKIEPNIEFGFDLNNYNVSRDTIRSGDSFGEILIKKKISYPEIYKIVQGIKDSFDIRWLTTGKPYTILSKKDSLNRPLYFIYQPNKVDYVVIDFANSDSITAYNRKKPFKILRKTTYGSINSSLSETMDQKGLPWELINQLSDIYAWTIDFTRLQQGDRFKIIYNERYIEDTILVGIKSIDAAYFEHNQEELYAFYFITDSLKKTPEFYDEKGNSLQRTFLKSPLRFSNISSRYNLKRRIAYYGNRVKPHKGTDFAAPVGTPIMATADGRVVKSSYTRGNGYYVKIQHNNKYSTQYLHMQKKGRIKQGKYVKQGDVIGKVGMTGNTSGPHVCYRFWKNSRQVDPYKQKLPPGKPVPKKLNSNYEDYILPLINELNQIK
;
A
#
# COMPACT_ATOMS: atom_id res chain seq x y z
N MET A 1 -77.69 -41.36 -22.99
CA MET A 1 -76.78 -40.51 -22.21
C MET A 1 -75.88 -39.77 -23.18
N ASP A 2 -76.05 -38.49 -23.20
CA ASP A 2 -75.45 -37.61 -24.21
C ASP A 2 -73.96 -37.47 -24.02
N LYS A 3 -73.15 -37.78 -25.02
CA LYS A 3 -71.67 -37.71 -25.00
C LYS A 3 -71.17 -36.32 -24.63
N SER A 4 -72.03 -35.31 -24.74
CA SER A 4 -71.68 -33.89 -24.37
C SER A 4 -71.50 -33.68 -22.88
N TYR A 5 -72.21 -34.39 -22.01
CA TYR A 5 -72.05 -34.26 -20.54
C TYR A 5 -70.81 -34.96 -20.01
N VAL A 6 -70.41 -36.07 -20.59
CA VAL A 6 -69.18 -36.78 -20.19
C VAL A 6 -67.95 -35.97 -20.50
N LEU A 7 -67.91 -35.25 -21.63
CA LEU A 7 -66.83 -34.39 -22.04
C LEU A 7 -66.68 -33.15 -21.15
N LYS A 8 -67.84 -32.57 -20.69
CA LYS A 8 -67.82 -31.43 -19.74
C LYS A 8 -67.33 -31.80 -18.34
N TYR A 9 -67.69 -33.00 -17.86
CA TYR A 9 -67.16 -33.48 -16.55
C TYR A 9 -65.70 -33.88 -16.60
N LEU A 10 -65.24 -34.43 -17.74
CA LEU A 10 -63.78 -34.70 -17.92
C LEU A 10 -62.97 -33.41 -18.01
N LEU A 11 -63.43 -32.32 -18.63
CA LEU A 11 -62.80 -31.02 -18.67
C LEU A 11 -62.82 -30.33 -17.32
N LEU A 12 -63.81 -30.51 -16.48
CA LEU A 12 -63.90 -29.98 -15.13
C LEU A 12 -62.91 -30.66 -14.17
N ILE A 13 -62.71 -31.97 -14.31
CA ILE A 13 -61.74 -32.74 -13.51
C ILE A 13 -60.30 -32.38 -13.88
N VAL A 14 -60.00 -32.13 -15.15
CA VAL A 14 -58.66 -31.67 -15.59
C VAL A 14 -58.37 -30.26 -15.12
N LEU A 15 -59.37 -29.35 -15.02
CA LEU A 15 -59.23 -28.03 -14.49
C LEU A 15 -59.05 -27.99 -12.96
N ILE A 16 -59.59 -28.98 -12.23
CA ILE A 16 -59.38 -29.07 -10.77
C ILE A 16 -58.02 -29.72 -10.43
N GLN A 17 -57.48 -30.60 -11.29
CA GLN A 17 -56.13 -31.16 -11.10
C GLN A 17 -55.01 -30.19 -11.43
N SER A 18 -55.27 -29.14 -12.22
CA SER A 18 -54.24 -28.10 -12.49
C SER A 18 -54.13 -27.03 -11.41
N CYS A 19 -54.99 -27.01 -10.39
CA CYS A 19 -54.95 -26.08 -9.26
C CYS A 19 -54.31 -26.66 -7.97
N ILE A 20 -53.84 -27.91 -8.01
CA ILE A 20 -53.01 -28.47 -6.94
C ILE A 20 -51.54 -28.40 -7.45
N PHE A 21 -51.11 -27.23 -7.87
CA PHE A 21 -49.70 -26.95 -8.03
C PHE A 21 -49.13 -26.61 -6.66
N ASP A 22 -48.19 -27.40 -6.23
CA ASP A 22 -47.42 -27.33 -5.01
C ASP A 22 -47.21 -25.91 -4.49
N PHE A 23 -48.03 -25.51 -3.50
CA PHE A 23 -47.76 -24.32 -2.68
C PHE A 23 -46.70 -24.56 -1.59
N ASN A 24 -45.86 -25.60 -1.80
CA ASN A 24 -44.75 -25.95 -0.92
C ASN A 24 -43.40 -25.86 -1.64
N SER A 25 -43.22 -24.86 -2.53
CA SER A 25 -41.88 -24.41 -2.80
C SER A 25 -41.43 -23.57 -1.60
N SER A 26 -40.89 -24.23 -0.57
CA SER A 26 -40.01 -23.53 0.37
C SER A 26 -38.95 -22.83 -0.49
N GLN A 27 -39.13 -21.53 -0.75
CA GLN A 27 -38.09 -20.72 -1.38
C GLN A 27 -36.82 -20.97 -0.57
N LYS A 28 -35.89 -21.70 -1.15
CA LYS A 28 -34.56 -21.92 -0.57
C LYS A 28 -33.92 -20.54 -0.49
N ILE A 29 -34.02 -19.88 0.68
CA ILE A 29 -33.44 -18.58 0.93
C ILE A 29 -31.92 -18.77 0.70
N GLU A 30 -31.42 -18.16 -0.35
CA GLU A 30 -29.98 -18.22 -0.59
C GLU A 30 -29.23 -17.60 0.58
N PRO A 31 -28.14 -18.21 1.04
CA PRO A 31 -27.37 -17.69 2.15
C PRO A 31 -26.75 -16.32 1.80
N ASN A 32 -27.02 -15.33 2.62
CA ASN A 32 -26.43 -13.98 2.51
C ASN A 32 -25.15 -13.93 3.34
N ILE A 33 -24.03 -14.37 2.76
CA ILE A 33 -22.75 -14.49 3.48
C ILE A 33 -21.98 -13.17 3.46
N GLU A 34 -21.82 -12.54 4.63
CA GLU A 34 -20.95 -11.40 4.83
C GLU A 34 -20.16 -11.57 6.15
N PHE A 35 -18.91 -11.11 6.20
CA PHE A 35 -18.01 -11.26 7.35
C PHE A 35 -17.80 -12.72 7.82
N GLY A 36 -18.15 -13.70 6.99
CA GLY A 36 -18.12 -15.12 7.34
C GLY A 36 -19.35 -15.61 8.08
N PHE A 37 -20.42 -14.81 8.14
CA PHE A 37 -21.72 -15.16 8.74
C PHE A 37 -22.80 -15.18 7.67
N ASP A 38 -23.74 -16.10 7.78
CA ASP A 38 -25.01 -15.98 7.04
C ASP A 38 -25.91 -14.99 7.76
N LEU A 39 -26.01 -13.79 7.19
CA LEU A 39 -26.77 -12.68 7.78
C LEU A 39 -28.28 -12.96 7.87
N ASN A 40 -28.79 -13.96 7.14
CA ASN A 40 -30.17 -14.37 7.28
C ASN A 40 -30.49 -14.90 8.69
N ASN A 41 -29.50 -15.33 9.44
CA ASN A 41 -29.64 -15.87 10.79
C ASN A 41 -29.63 -14.80 11.90
N TYR A 42 -29.41 -13.52 11.55
CA TYR A 42 -29.21 -12.43 12.52
C TYR A 42 -30.11 -11.23 12.21
N ASN A 43 -30.39 -10.44 13.24
CA ASN A 43 -30.79 -9.05 13.08
C ASN A 43 -29.54 -8.21 12.90
N VAL A 44 -29.42 -7.56 11.72
CA VAL A 44 -28.21 -6.80 11.32
C VAL A 44 -28.42 -5.32 11.55
N SER A 45 -27.55 -4.71 12.34
CA SER A 45 -27.51 -3.25 12.54
C SER A 45 -26.18 -2.69 12.06
N ARG A 46 -26.21 -1.80 11.05
CA ARG A 46 -25.01 -1.13 10.51
C ARG A 46 -25.04 0.34 10.92
N ASP A 47 -23.88 0.86 11.33
CA ASP A 47 -23.71 2.28 11.65
C ASP A 47 -22.23 2.67 11.47
N THR A 48 -21.94 3.93 11.72
CA THR A 48 -20.59 4.51 11.63
C THR A 48 -20.23 5.13 12.98
N ILE A 49 -18.98 4.95 13.40
CA ILE A 49 -18.47 5.54 14.65
C ILE A 49 -18.47 7.06 14.51
N ARG A 50 -19.19 7.75 15.39
CA ARG A 50 -19.30 9.20 15.44
C ARG A 50 -18.27 9.80 16.39
N SER A 51 -18.03 11.09 16.26
CA SER A 51 -17.21 11.82 17.24
C SER A 51 -17.83 11.72 18.63
N GLY A 52 -17.05 11.27 19.61
CA GLY A 52 -17.50 11.03 20.99
C GLY A 52 -18.02 9.63 21.26
N ASP A 53 -18.30 8.80 20.26
CA ASP A 53 -18.69 7.41 20.51
C ASP A 53 -17.53 6.62 21.10
N SER A 54 -17.81 5.82 22.12
CA SER A 54 -16.94 4.78 22.64
C SER A 54 -17.56 3.40 22.41
N PHE A 55 -16.72 2.36 22.44
CA PHE A 55 -17.20 0.97 22.36
C PHE A 55 -18.29 0.67 23.38
N GLY A 56 -18.08 1.14 24.62
CA GLY A 56 -19.05 0.97 25.71
C GLY A 56 -20.39 1.65 25.43
N GLU A 57 -20.38 2.91 24.99
CA GLU A 57 -21.62 3.65 24.68
C GLU A 57 -22.41 3.04 23.53
N ILE A 58 -21.71 2.53 22.50
CA ILE A 58 -22.37 1.83 21.39
C ILE A 58 -23.12 0.59 21.91
N LEU A 59 -22.50 -0.19 22.79
CA LEU A 59 -23.11 -1.40 23.37
C LEU A 59 -24.22 -1.09 24.37
N ILE A 60 -24.11 0.01 25.14
CA ILE A 60 -25.19 0.48 26.05
C ILE A 60 -26.45 0.83 25.25
N LYS A 61 -26.30 1.54 24.14
CA LYS A 61 -27.42 1.84 23.19
C LYS A 61 -28.10 0.56 22.70
N LYS A 62 -27.40 -0.56 22.72
CA LYS A 62 -27.92 -1.90 22.37
C LYS A 62 -28.35 -2.72 23.60
N LYS A 63 -28.54 -2.10 24.77
CA LYS A 63 -29.02 -2.70 26.02
C LYS A 63 -28.08 -3.73 26.64
N ILE A 64 -26.77 -3.67 26.36
CA ILE A 64 -25.77 -4.46 27.09
C ILE A 64 -25.39 -3.71 28.37
N SER A 65 -25.37 -4.45 29.50
CA SER A 65 -25.06 -3.88 30.81
C SER A 65 -23.57 -3.53 30.97
N TYR A 66 -23.25 -2.57 31.84
CA TYR A 66 -21.87 -2.20 32.16
C TYR A 66 -20.99 -3.40 32.60
N PRO A 67 -21.47 -4.32 33.48
CA PRO A 67 -20.68 -5.50 33.85
C PRO A 67 -20.37 -6.42 32.67
N GLU A 68 -21.32 -6.58 31.73
CA GLU A 68 -21.09 -7.36 30.50
C GLU A 68 -20.08 -6.68 29.58
N ILE A 69 -20.19 -5.37 29.40
CA ILE A 69 -19.22 -4.59 28.60
C ILE A 69 -17.83 -4.71 29.20
N TYR A 70 -17.69 -4.60 30.52
CA TYR A 70 -16.43 -4.79 31.20
C TYR A 70 -15.85 -6.20 30.94
N LYS A 71 -16.69 -7.24 31.03
CA LYS A 71 -16.27 -8.64 30.73
C LYS A 71 -15.82 -8.77 29.28
N ILE A 72 -16.53 -8.17 28.32
CA ILE A 72 -16.15 -8.17 26.90
C ILE A 72 -14.79 -7.51 26.73
N VAL A 73 -14.59 -6.31 27.26
CA VAL A 73 -13.33 -5.57 27.14
C VAL A 73 -12.15 -6.34 27.74
N GLN A 74 -12.34 -6.97 28.91
CA GLN A 74 -11.30 -7.80 29.54
C GLN A 74 -10.98 -9.05 28.70
N GLY A 75 -11.99 -9.69 28.10
CA GLY A 75 -11.80 -10.87 27.26
C GLY A 75 -11.00 -10.60 25.99
N ILE A 76 -11.08 -9.39 25.43
CA ILE A 76 -10.43 -9.05 24.16
C ILE A 76 -9.15 -8.22 24.29
N LYS A 77 -8.75 -7.78 25.49
CA LYS A 77 -7.65 -6.82 25.73
C LYS A 77 -6.31 -7.21 25.09
N ASP A 78 -6.04 -8.51 24.98
CA ASP A 78 -4.79 -9.04 24.42
C ASP A 78 -4.85 -9.25 22.90
N SER A 79 -6.06 -9.21 22.31
CA SER A 79 -6.30 -9.44 20.87
C SER A 79 -6.75 -8.19 20.11
N PHE A 80 -7.45 -7.27 20.77
CA PHE A 80 -7.92 -6.01 20.17
C PHE A 80 -7.98 -4.87 21.18
N ASP A 81 -7.37 -3.75 20.85
CA ASP A 81 -7.47 -2.52 21.65
C ASP A 81 -8.66 -1.66 21.17
N ILE A 82 -9.71 -1.56 21.99
CA ILE A 82 -10.91 -0.78 21.67
C ILE A 82 -10.63 0.71 21.38
N ARG A 83 -9.46 1.23 21.81
CA ARG A 83 -9.02 2.61 21.50
C ARG A 83 -8.64 2.80 20.03
N TRP A 84 -8.53 1.73 19.26
CA TRP A 84 -8.29 1.79 17.81
C TRP A 84 -9.57 2.04 17.00
N LEU A 85 -10.73 2.08 17.66
CA LEU A 85 -11.95 2.51 17.01
C LEU A 85 -11.80 3.97 16.56
N THR A 86 -12.02 4.23 15.28
CA THR A 86 -11.76 5.53 14.67
C THR A 86 -13.06 6.13 14.13
N THR A 87 -13.30 7.39 14.43
CA THR A 87 -14.43 8.17 13.89
C THR A 87 -14.51 8.07 12.36
N GLY A 88 -15.70 7.93 11.83
CA GLY A 88 -15.97 7.78 10.39
C GLY A 88 -15.80 6.36 9.85
N LYS A 89 -15.43 5.39 10.69
CA LYS A 89 -15.33 3.99 10.27
C LYS A 89 -16.61 3.22 10.56
N PRO A 90 -17.07 2.36 9.61
CA PRO A 90 -18.28 1.58 9.79
C PRO A 90 -18.10 0.43 10.79
N TYR A 91 -19.19 0.10 11.44
CA TYR A 91 -19.34 -1.13 12.22
C TYR A 91 -20.68 -1.80 11.96
N THR A 92 -20.73 -3.10 12.20
CA THR A 92 -21.94 -3.92 12.08
C THR A 92 -22.13 -4.69 13.39
N ILE A 93 -23.34 -4.69 13.91
CA ILE A 93 -23.72 -5.52 15.05
C ILE A 93 -24.65 -6.62 14.55
N LEU A 94 -24.31 -7.87 14.84
CA LEU A 94 -25.16 -9.02 14.59
C LEU A 94 -25.80 -9.41 15.92
N SER A 95 -27.13 -9.37 15.95
CA SER A 95 -27.92 -9.72 17.12
C SER A 95 -28.71 -11.00 16.88
N LYS A 96 -29.03 -11.71 17.94
CA LYS A 96 -29.86 -12.92 17.88
C LYS A 96 -31.23 -12.59 17.29
N LYS A 97 -31.73 -13.44 16.42
CA LYS A 97 -33.02 -13.27 15.74
C LYS A 97 -34.16 -13.79 16.63
N ASP A 98 -34.31 -13.17 17.78
CA ASP A 98 -35.39 -13.44 18.74
C ASP A 98 -35.99 -12.12 19.27
N SER A 99 -36.98 -12.21 20.16
CA SER A 99 -37.64 -11.04 20.75
C SER A 99 -36.73 -10.14 21.58
N LEU A 100 -35.65 -10.67 22.14
CA LEU A 100 -34.70 -9.93 22.97
C LEU A 100 -33.68 -9.17 22.11
N ASN A 101 -33.46 -9.58 20.86
CA ASN A 101 -32.54 -8.97 19.90
C ASN A 101 -31.15 -8.68 20.50
N ARG A 102 -30.64 -9.65 21.31
CA ARG A 102 -29.35 -9.50 22.02
C ARG A 102 -28.19 -9.48 21.05
N PRO A 103 -27.30 -8.48 21.10
CA PRO A 103 -26.06 -8.46 20.33
C PRO A 103 -25.17 -9.66 20.68
N LEU A 104 -24.58 -10.26 19.63
CA LEU A 104 -23.68 -11.41 19.74
C LEU A 104 -22.29 -11.10 19.18
N TYR A 105 -22.23 -10.28 18.13
CA TYR A 105 -20.99 -9.91 17.45
C TYR A 105 -20.97 -8.42 17.19
N PHE A 106 -19.79 -7.83 17.37
CA PHE A 106 -19.47 -6.48 16.92
C PHE A 106 -18.36 -6.56 15.87
N ILE A 107 -18.64 -6.10 14.66
CA ILE A 107 -17.74 -6.20 13.51
C ILE A 107 -17.29 -4.79 13.13
N TYR A 108 -16.01 -4.48 13.36
CA TYR A 108 -15.41 -3.19 13.04
C TYR A 108 -14.62 -3.24 11.75
N GLN A 109 -14.78 -2.26 10.88
CA GLN A 109 -14.12 -2.18 9.57
C GLN A 109 -13.18 -0.97 9.52
N PRO A 110 -11.88 -1.11 9.88
CA PRO A 110 -10.91 -0.02 9.82
C PRO A 110 -10.65 0.47 8.39
N ASN A 111 -10.83 -0.39 7.40
CA ASN A 111 -10.71 -0.08 5.96
C ASN A 111 -11.65 -0.99 5.13
N LYS A 112 -11.58 -0.88 3.80
CA LYS A 112 -12.47 -1.64 2.89
C LYS A 112 -12.21 -3.15 2.90
N VAL A 113 -11.00 -3.59 3.28
CA VAL A 113 -10.54 -4.98 3.22
C VAL A 113 -10.56 -5.66 4.58
N ASP A 114 -9.93 -5.02 5.57
CA ASP A 114 -9.75 -5.61 6.90
C ASP A 114 -10.96 -5.35 7.77
N TYR A 115 -11.33 -6.34 8.57
CA TYR A 115 -12.33 -6.19 9.62
C TYR A 115 -11.95 -6.99 10.87
N VAL A 116 -12.44 -6.54 12.00
CA VAL A 116 -12.25 -7.18 13.29
C VAL A 116 -13.61 -7.68 13.78
N VAL A 117 -13.70 -8.94 14.11
CA VAL A 117 -14.88 -9.52 14.75
C VAL A 117 -14.60 -9.60 16.25
N ILE A 118 -15.45 -8.98 17.05
CA ILE A 118 -15.51 -9.16 18.49
C ILE A 118 -16.70 -10.10 18.73
N ASP A 119 -16.39 -11.31 19.16
CA ASP A 119 -17.37 -12.38 19.43
C ASP A 119 -17.61 -12.47 20.94
N PHE A 120 -18.83 -12.19 21.36
CA PHE A 120 -19.32 -12.29 22.71
C PHE A 120 -20.64 -13.06 22.81
N ALA A 121 -20.91 -13.89 21.79
CA ALA A 121 -22.10 -14.76 21.77
C ALA A 121 -22.13 -15.72 22.97
N ASN A 122 -20.93 -16.21 23.37
CA ASN A 122 -20.76 -17.00 24.57
C ASN A 122 -20.00 -16.19 25.62
N SER A 123 -20.64 -15.98 26.79
CA SER A 123 -20.05 -15.23 27.89
C SER A 123 -18.76 -15.84 28.46
N ASP A 124 -18.53 -17.12 28.25
CA ASP A 124 -17.38 -17.86 28.78
C ASP A 124 -16.21 -17.93 27.79
N SER A 125 -16.44 -17.55 26.54
CA SER A 125 -15.44 -17.55 25.46
C SER A 125 -15.53 -16.31 24.62
N ILE A 126 -15.17 -15.16 25.20
CA ILE A 126 -15.15 -13.87 24.51
C ILE A 126 -13.83 -13.71 23.78
N THR A 127 -13.87 -13.44 22.46
CA THR A 127 -12.67 -13.34 21.63
C THR A 127 -12.77 -12.18 20.65
N ALA A 128 -11.61 -11.69 20.17
CA ALA A 128 -11.54 -10.80 19.02
C ALA A 128 -10.51 -11.33 18.03
N TYR A 129 -10.87 -11.31 16.75
CA TYR A 129 -10.00 -11.79 15.68
C TYR A 129 -10.10 -10.94 14.43
N ASN A 130 -8.97 -10.81 13.74
CA ASN A 130 -8.87 -10.07 12.48
C ASN A 130 -9.20 -10.99 11.30
N ARG A 131 -9.94 -10.46 10.35
CA ARG A 131 -10.31 -11.12 9.08
C ARG A 131 -10.15 -10.15 7.92
N LYS A 132 -10.16 -10.70 6.71
CA LYS A 132 -10.15 -9.94 5.46
C LYS A 132 -11.31 -10.36 4.58
N LYS A 133 -11.95 -9.38 3.94
CA LYS A 133 -12.91 -9.68 2.88
C LYS A 133 -12.18 -10.39 1.72
N PRO A 134 -12.78 -11.41 1.11
CA PRO A 134 -12.24 -12.02 -0.10
C PRO A 134 -12.14 -10.96 -1.20
N PHE A 135 -11.10 -11.04 -2.02
CA PHE A 135 -10.92 -10.15 -3.17
C PHE A 135 -10.57 -10.95 -4.42
N LYS A 136 -11.04 -10.47 -5.55
CA LYS A 136 -10.62 -10.92 -6.87
C LYS A 136 -9.44 -10.10 -7.36
N ILE A 137 -8.61 -10.73 -8.16
CA ILE A 137 -7.50 -10.07 -8.85
C ILE A 137 -7.90 -9.95 -10.31
N LEU A 138 -7.89 -8.73 -10.81
CA LEU A 138 -8.12 -8.44 -12.23
C LEU A 138 -6.84 -7.91 -12.84
N ARG A 139 -6.37 -8.57 -13.91
CA ARG A 139 -5.25 -8.11 -14.72
C ARG A 139 -5.72 -6.96 -15.62
N LYS A 140 -4.96 -5.90 -15.67
CA LYS A 140 -5.23 -4.68 -16.42
C LYS A 140 -3.99 -4.25 -17.20
N THR A 141 -4.24 -3.52 -18.27
CA THR A 141 -3.20 -2.81 -19.02
C THR A 141 -3.55 -1.33 -19.12
N THR A 142 -2.54 -0.50 -19.19
CA THR A 142 -2.70 0.95 -19.44
C THR A 142 -1.48 1.50 -20.16
N TYR A 143 -1.68 2.63 -20.82
CA TYR A 143 -0.61 3.39 -21.47
C TYR A 143 -0.88 4.89 -21.33
N GLY A 144 0.15 5.70 -21.57
CA GLY A 144 0.00 7.15 -21.62
C GLY A 144 1.20 7.82 -22.26
N SER A 145 0.95 9.04 -22.81
CA SER A 145 1.98 9.96 -23.24
C SER A 145 2.05 11.14 -22.28
N ILE A 146 3.24 11.50 -21.86
CA ILE A 146 3.46 12.58 -20.89
C ILE A 146 3.29 13.92 -21.58
N ASN A 147 2.38 14.74 -21.04
CA ASN A 147 2.21 16.12 -21.49
C ASN A 147 2.88 17.13 -20.54
N SER A 148 2.87 16.86 -19.24
CA SER A 148 3.47 17.71 -18.20
C SER A 148 4.21 16.88 -17.14
N SER A 149 3.50 15.97 -16.48
CA SER A 149 4.06 15.08 -15.47
C SER A 149 3.42 13.69 -15.51
N LEU A 150 4.11 12.69 -14.96
CA LEU A 150 3.57 11.35 -14.83
C LEU A 150 2.28 11.34 -14.00
N SER A 151 2.28 12.04 -12.85
CA SER A 151 1.13 12.07 -11.95
C SER A 151 -0.11 12.68 -12.61
N GLU A 152 0.03 13.79 -13.30
CA GLU A 152 -1.08 14.43 -14.01
C GLU A 152 -1.61 13.56 -15.15
N THR A 153 -0.72 12.98 -15.97
CA THR A 153 -1.12 12.07 -17.06
C THR A 153 -1.89 10.86 -16.55
N MET A 154 -1.46 10.27 -15.43
CA MET A 154 -2.12 9.10 -14.86
C MET A 154 -3.43 9.46 -14.14
N ASP A 155 -3.50 10.63 -13.48
CA ASP A 155 -4.71 11.15 -12.85
C ASP A 155 -5.81 11.44 -13.88
N GLN A 156 -5.48 12.09 -15.00
CA GLN A 156 -6.39 12.31 -16.12
C GLN A 156 -6.98 11.03 -16.71
N LYS A 157 -6.28 9.88 -16.54
CA LYS A 157 -6.76 8.55 -16.93
C LYS A 157 -7.53 7.84 -15.80
N GLY A 158 -7.73 8.49 -14.65
CA GLY A 158 -8.38 7.88 -13.49
C GLY A 158 -7.61 6.74 -12.84
N LEU A 159 -6.28 6.68 -13.05
CA LEU A 159 -5.45 5.61 -12.51
C LEU A 159 -5.17 5.83 -11.02
N PRO A 160 -5.15 4.75 -10.21
CA PRO A 160 -4.93 4.88 -8.78
C PRO A 160 -3.56 5.46 -8.44
N TRP A 161 -3.50 6.35 -7.46
CA TRP A 161 -2.25 6.94 -6.97
C TRP A 161 -1.21 5.89 -6.52
N GLU A 162 -1.68 4.74 -6.05
CA GLU A 162 -0.83 3.61 -5.70
C GLU A 162 -0.04 3.09 -6.91
N LEU A 163 -0.66 3.04 -8.10
CA LEU A 163 -0.01 2.62 -9.34
C LEU A 163 1.09 3.61 -9.77
N ILE A 164 0.82 4.93 -9.63
CA ILE A 164 1.80 5.99 -9.90
C ILE A 164 3.04 5.81 -9.03
N ASN A 165 2.82 5.59 -7.73
CA ASN A 165 3.91 5.38 -6.77
C ASN A 165 4.73 4.13 -7.10
N GLN A 166 4.06 3.00 -7.41
CA GLN A 166 4.75 1.76 -7.75
C GLN A 166 5.57 1.91 -9.03
N LEU A 167 5.03 2.53 -10.08
CA LEU A 167 5.77 2.80 -11.32
C LEU A 167 6.97 3.71 -11.08
N SER A 168 6.79 4.77 -10.30
CA SER A 168 7.87 5.67 -9.92
C SER A 168 8.97 4.97 -9.12
N ASP A 169 8.59 4.05 -8.23
CA ASP A 169 9.55 3.26 -7.45
C ASP A 169 10.37 2.31 -8.35
N ILE A 170 9.75 1.70 -9.38
CA ILE A 170 10.44 0.82 -10.34
C ILE A 170 11.54 1.57 -11.09
N TYR A 171 11.22 2.75 -11.63
CA TYR A 171 12.16 3.53 -12.44
C TYR A 171 12.93 4.60 -11.66
N ALA A 172 12.81 4.64 -10.33
CA ALA A 172 13.50 5.63 -9.48
C ALA A 172 15.02 5.71 -9.67
N TRP A 173 15.61 4.69 -10.29
CA TRP A 173 17.04 4.55 -10.52
C TRP A 173 17.49 4.96 -11.92
N THR A 174 16.57 4.86 -12.87
CA THR A 174 16.84 5.07 -14.30
C THR A 174 16.28 6.41 -14.77
N ILE A 175 15.12 6.82 -14.28
CA ILE A 175 14.41 8.04 -14.70
C ILE A 175 14.47 9.10 -13.60
N ASP A 176 14.76 10.33 -13.97
CA ASP A 176 14.51 11.51 -13.15
C ASP A 176 13.14 12.07 -13.52
N PHE A 177 12.11 11.69 -12.78
CA PHE A 177 10.73 12.09 -13.05
C PHE A 177 10.47 13.61 -13.00
N THR A 178 11.43 14.40 -12.49
CA THR A 178 11.36 15.87 -12.56
C THR A 178 11.82 16.44 -13.91
N ARG A 179 12.32 15.56 -14.80
CA ARG A 179 12.85 15.90 -16.12
C ARG A 179 12.18 15.16 -17.27
N LEU A 180 10.98 14.64 -17.03
CA LEU A 180 10.17 14.05 -18.10
C LEU A 180 9.90 15.10 -19.18
N GLN A 181 9.92 14.64 -20.43
CA GLN A 181 9.68 15.48 -21.60
C GLN A 181 8.27 15.22 -22.13
N GLN A 182 7.73 16.23 -22.77
CA GLN A 182 6.50 16.05 -23.53
C GLN A 182 6.73 15.01 -24.64
N GLY A 183 5.84 14.04 -24.72
CA GLY A 183 5.94 12.93 -25.65
C GLY A 183 6.60 11.66 -25.09
N ASP A 184 7.23 11.72 -23.91
CA ASP A 184 7.63 10.49 -23.21
C ASP A 184 6.41 9.59 -23.04
N ARG A 185 6.59 8.26 -23.12
CA ARG A 185 5.49 7.29 -23.11
C ARG A 185 5.70 6.22 -22.08
N PHE A 186 4.59 5.71 -21.54
CA PHE A 186 4.63 4.53 -20.66
C PHE A 186 3.55 3.52 -21.02
N LYS A 187 3.80 2.26 -20.72
CA LYS A 187 2.85 1.14 -20.78
C LYS A 187 3.02 0.30 -19.53
N ILE A 188 1.93 -0.22 -18.98
CA ILE A 188 1.95 -0.98 -17.74
C ILE A 188 1.01 -2.18 -17.86
N ILE A 189 1.47 -3.33 -17.41
CA ILE A 189 0.68 -4.54 -17.15
C ILE A 189 0.66 -4.73 -15.65
N TYR A 190 -0.54 -4.68 -15.03
CA TYR A 190 -0.67 -4.67 -13.59
C TYR A 190 -1.91 -5.43 -13.10
N ASN A 191 -1.96 -5.72 -11.82
CA ASN A 191 -3.04 -6.46 -11.18
C ASN A 191 -3.73 -5.60 -10.13
N GLU A 192 -5.04 -5.46 -10.24
CA GLU A 192 -5.91 -4.77 -9.30
C GLU A 192 -6.61 -5.75 -8.37
N ARG A 193 -6.88 -5.33 -7.14
CA ARG A 193 -7.68 -6.08 -6.17
C ARG A 193 -9.07 -5.47 -6.08
N TYR A 194 -10.09 -6.30 -6.24
CA TYR A 194 -11.50 -5.91 -6.16
C TYR A 194 -12.24 -6.71 -5.11
N ILE A 195 -13.08 -6.04 -4.32
CA ILE A 195 -14.07 -6.64 -3.44
C ILE A 195 -15.44 -6.44 -4.09
N GLU A 196 -16.32 -7.46 -3.95
CA GLU A 196 -17.70 -7.43 -4.49
C GLU A 196 -17.71 -7.10 -6.00
N ASP A 197 -16.69 -7.56 -6.72
CA ASP A 197 -16.47 -7.42 -8.17
C ASP A 197 -16.34 -5.97 -8.69
N THR A 198 -16.70 -4.98 -7.91
CA THR A 198 -16.77 -3.57 -8.35
C THR A 198 -15.91 -2.60 -7.54
N ILE A 199 -15.62 -2.92 -6.29
CA ILE A 199 -14.92 -2.01 -5.38
C ILE A 199 -13.42 -2.22 -5.49
N LEU A 200 -12.71 -1.30 -6.15
CA LEU A 200 -11.25 -1.28 -6.17
C LEU A 200 -10.70 -1.02 -4.75
N VAL A 201 -9.86 -1.95 -4.27
CA VAL A 201 -9.22 -1.85 -2.94
C VAL A 201 -7.71 -1.68 -2.98
N GLY A 202 -7.13 -1.63 -4.17
CA GLY A 202 -5.73 -1.26 -4.38
C GLY A 202 -5.06 -2.09 -5.48
N ILE A 203 -3.78 -1.78 -5.70
CA ILE A 203 -2.92 -2.49 -6.66
C ILE A 203 -2.25 -3.67 -5.96
N LYS A 204 -2.28 -4.84 -6.58
CA LYS A 204 -1.56 -6.02 -6.08
C LYS A 204 -0.09 -5.98 -6.50
N SER A 205 0.15 -5.78 -7.80
CA SER A 205 1.49 -5.82 -8.40
C SER A 205 1.49 -5.17 -9.77
N ILE A 206 2.65 -4.70 -10.20
CA ILE A 206 2.99 -4.46 -11.60
C ILE A 206 3.76 -5.70 -12.06
N ASP A 207 3.33 -6.34 -13.15
CA ASP A 207 4.00 -7.51 -13.71
C ASP A 207 5.07 -7.10 -14.72
N ALA A 208 4.74 -6.10 -15.56
CA ALA A 208 5.66 -5.49 -16.49
C ALA A 208 5.33 -4.02 -16.73
N ALA A 209 6.37 -3.25 -17.03
CA ALA A 209 6.24 -1.86 -17.46
C ALA A 209 7.24 -1.54 -18.57
N TYR A 210 6.87 -0.59 -19.40
CA TYR A 210 7.70 0.04 -20.42
C TYR A 210 7.66 1.54 -20.21
N PHE A 211 8.79 2.19 -20.32
CA PHE A 211 8.90 3.64 -20.29
C PHE A 211 9.85 4.10 -21.38
N GLU A 212 9.41 5.03 -22.23
CA GLU A 212 10.26 5.70 -23.19
C GLU A 212 10.59 7.10 -22.69
N HIS A 213 11.86 7.40 -22.51
CA HIS A 213 12.35 8.69 -22.01
C HIS A 213 13.61 9.08 -22.79
N ASN A 214 13.62 10.29 -23.38
CA ASN A 214 14.72 10.77 -24.24
C ASN A 214 15.05 9.80 -25.39
N GLN A 215 14.06 9.15 -26.01
CA GLN A 215 14.21 8.16 -27.07
C GLN A 215 14.91 6.85 -26.61
N GLU A 216 15.06 6.66 -25.30
CA GLU A 216 15.58 5.44 -24.70
C GLU A 216 14.40 4.58 -24.20
N GLU A 217 14.35 3.33 -24.65
CA GLU A 217 13.35 2.36 -24.23
C GLU A 217 13.81 1.65 -22.95
N LEU A 218 12.97 1.66 -21.93
CA LEU A 218 13.27 1.12 -20.61
C LEU A 218 12.19 0.11 -20.23
N TYR A 219 12.53 -1.17 -20.29
CA TYR A 219 11.65 -2.25 -19.84
C TYR A 219 11.87 -2.58 -18.37
N ALA A 220 10.82 -3.02 -17.71
CA ALA A 220 10.83 -3.48 -16.33
C ALA A 220 9.95 -4.71 -16.19
N PHE A 221 10.51 -5.85 -15.79
CA PHE A 221 9.80 -7.10 -15.57
C PHE A 221 9.95 -7.53 -14.13
N TYR A 222 8.82 -7.77 -13.47
CA TYR A 222 8.81 -8.36 -12.12
C TYR A 222 9.24 -9.83 -12.19
N PHE A 223 10.29 -10.19 -11.49
CA PHE A 223 10.74 -11.58 -11.45
C PHE A 223 11.28 -11.95 -10.06
N ILE A 224 10.90 -13.13 -9.57
CA ILE A 224 11.30 -13.61 -8.25
C ILE A 224 12.55 -14.47 -8.41
N THR A 225 13.70 -13.95 -7.98
CA THR A 225 14.97 -14.70 -7.97
C THR A 225 15.20 -15.49 -6.69
N ASP A 226 14.52 -15.11 -5.59
CA ASP A 226 14.59 -15.72 -4.27
C ASP A 226 13.23 -15.61 -3.59
N SER A 227 12.56 -16.74 -3.39
CA SER A 227 11.22 -16.81 -2.77
C SER A 227 11.18 -16.32 -1.31
N LEU A 228 12.33 -16.22 -0.64
CA LEU A 228 12.44 -15.69 0.71
C LEU A 228 12.47 -14.15 0.74
N LYS A 229 12.72 -13.51 -0.38
CA LYS A 229 12.69 -12.06 -0.48
C LYS A 229 11.25 -11.54 -0.51
N LYS A 230 10.94 -10.60 0.38
CA LYS A 230 9.62 -9.95 0.47
C LYS A 230 9.49 -8.69 -0.40
N THR A 231 10.57 -8.22 -1.00
CA THR A 231 10.58 -7.00 -1.83
C THR A 231 10.51 -7.36 -3.31
N PRO A 232 9.66 -6.68 -4.09
CA PRO A 232 9.62 -6.86 -5.54
C PRO A 232 10.99 -6.56 -6.16
N GLU A 233 11.43 -7.39 -7.10
CA GLU A 233 12.63 -7.14 -7.89
C GLU A 233 12.24 -6.98 -9.35
N PHE A 234 12.76 -5.93 -9.99
CA PHE A 234 12.52 -5.64 -11.40
C PHE A 234 13.82 -5.69 -12.19
N TYR A 235 13.73 -6.25 -13.36
CA TYR A 235 14.87 -6.46 -14.26
C TYR A 235 14.54 -5.97 -15.66
N ASP A 236 15.58 -5.53 -16.40
CA ASP A 236 15.44 -5.18 -17.81
C ASP A 236 15.37 -6.45 -18.70
N GLU A 237 15.18 -6.28 -20.00
CA GLU A 237 15.08 -7.37 -20.98
C GLU A 237 16.35 -8.24 -21.05
N LYS A 238 17.48 -7.77 -20.51
CA LYS A 238 18.76 -8.49 -20.43
C LYS A 238 18.99 -9.17 -19.07
N GLY A 239 18.00 -9.08 -18.17
CA GLY A 239 18.11 -9.58 -16.81
C GLY A 239 18.99 -8.74 -15.89
N ASN A 240 19.33 -7.50 -16.25
CA ASN A 240 20.01 -6.59 -15.35
C ASN A 240 19.02 -6.01 -14.37
N SER A 241 19.39 -5.93 -13.10
CA SER A 241 18.51 -5.33 -12.09
C SER A 241 18.32 -3.83 -12.32
N LEU A 242 17.08 -3.39 -12.38
CA LEU A 242 16.72 -1.97 -12.39
C LEU A 242 17.02 -1.29 -11.05
N GLN A 243 17.07 -2.04 -9.96
CA GLN A 243 17.50 -1.52 -8.68
C GLN A 243 19.01 -1.28 -8.70
N ARG A 244 19.41 -0.09 -8.32
CA ARG A 244 20.82 0.20 -8.04
C ARG A 244 21.10 0.00 -6.55
N THR A 245 22.36 -0.22 -6.22
CA THR A 245 22.80 -0.37 -4.83
C THR A 245 22.40 0.82 -3.95
N PHE A 246 22.18 2.00 -4.54
CA PHE A 246 21.77 3.23 -3.82
C PHE A 246 20.68 3.98 -4.56
N LEU A 247 19.64 4.47 -3.84
CA LEU A 247 18.64 5.42 -4.35
C LEU A 247 19.30 6.73 -4.79
N LYS A 248 18.84 7.31 -5.89
CA LYS A 248 19.31 8.65 -6.34
C LYS A 248 18.92 9.75 -5.34
N SER A 249 17.79 9.59 -4.65
CA SER A 249 17.25 10.53 -3.65
C SER A 249 16.81 9.80 -2.38
N PRO A 250 16.97 10.39 -1.19
CA PRO A 250 16.39 9.87 0.05
C PRO A 250 14.88 10.19 0.19
N LEU A 251 14.29 10.90 -0.78
CA LEU A 251 12.87 11.27 -0.81
C LEU A 251 12.26 10.79 -2.13
N ARG A 252 10.98 10.39 -2.11
CA ARG A 252 10.28 9.94 -3.32
C ARG A 252 10.14 11.05 -4.36
N PHE A 253 9.66 12.21 -3.90
CA PHE A 253 9.48 13.39 -4.74
C PHE A 253 10.18 14.55 -4.07
N SER A 254 11.18 15.10 -4.73
CA SER A 254 11.96 16.21 -4.18
C SER A 254 12.78 16.92 -5.24
N ASN A 255 12.94 18.21 -5.05
CA ASN A 255 13.86 19.01 -5.84
C ASN A 255 15.20 19.16 -5.12
N ILE A 256 16.30 19.05 -5.85
CA ILE A 256 17.63 19.37 -5.33
C ILE A 256 17.73 20.89 -5.23
N SER A 257 17.72 21.40 -3.99
CA SER A 257 17.89 22.84 -3.71
C SER A 257 19.34 23.26 -3.63
N SER A 258 20.25 22.34 -3.26
CA SER A 258 21.71 22.62 -3.21
C SER A 258 22.52 21.36 -3.46
N ARG A 259 23.40 21.39 -4.47
CA ARG A 259 24.27 20.25 -4.80
C ARG A 259 25.54 20.24 -3.94
N TYR A 260 26.22 19.10 -3.90
CA TYR A 260 27.58 18.97 -3.36
C TYR A 260 28.51 19.98 -4.06
N ASN A 261 29.13 20.88 -3.30
CA ASN A 261 30.02 21.92 -3.83
C ASN A 261 31.05 22.34 -2.78
N LEU A 262 32.32 22.03 -3.03
CA LEU A 262 33.43 22.38 -2.14
C LEU A 262 33.85 23.86 -2.22
N LYS A 263 33.45 24.57 -3.27
CA LYS A 263 33.74 25.97 -3.52
C LYS A 263 32.52 26.88 -3.37
N ARG A 264 31.46 26.39 -2.66
CA ARG A 264 30.22 27.16 -2.49
C ARG A 264 30.47 28.46 -1.75
N ARG A 265 29.96 29.57 -2.30
CA ARG A 265 29.93 30.90 -1.69
C ARG A 265 28.49 31.28 -1.38
N ILE A 266 28.23 31.84 -0.23
CA ILE A 266 26.90 32.27 0.20
C ILE A 266 26.99 33.74 0.59
N ALA A 267 26.18 34.61 -0.01
CA ALA A 267 26.11 36.04 0.24
C ALA A 267 25.88 36.35 1.73
N TYR A 268 25.02 35.63 2.40
CA TYR A 268 24.72 35.74 3.84
C TYR A 268 25.98 35.62 4.73
N TYR A 269 27.00 34.91 4.28
CA TYR A 269 28.29 34.77 5.00
C TYR A 269 29.40 35.65 4.38
N GLY A 270 29.03 36.76 3.74
CA GLY A 270 29.98 37.69 3.11
C GLY A 270 30.78 37.08 1.96
N ASN A 271 30.14 36.17 1.17
CA ASN A 271 30.74 35.47 0.03
C ASN A 271 31.99 34.63 0.36
N ARG A 272 32.25 34.32 1.63
CA ARG A 272 33.32 33.41 2.02
C ARG A 272 33.05 32.00 1.54
N VAL A 273 34.10 31.26 1.19
CA VAL A 273 33.97 29.85 0.78
C VAL A 273 33.47 29.03 1.95
N LYS A 274 32.29 28.44 1.82
CA LYS A 274 31.69 27.54 2.79
C LYS A 274 31.30 26.22 2.11
N PRO A 275 32.17 25.22 2.10
CA PRO A 275 31.97 23.96 1.41
C PRO A 275 30.65 23.28 1.82
N HIS A 276 29.88 22.85 0.85
CA HIS A 276 28.71 21.99 1.04
C HIS A 276 29.07 20.53 0.69
N LYS A 277 29.30 19.72 1.73
CA LYS A 277 29.69 18.29 1.59
C LYS A 277 28.50 17.35 1.60
N GLY A 278 27.37 17.76 1.01
CA GLY A 278 26.14 17.01 0.89
C GLY A 278 25.31 17.51 -0.28
N THR A 279 24.15 16.88 -0.49
CA THR A 279 23.12 17.33 -1.43
C THR A 279 21.86 17.60 -0.63
N ASP A 280 21.28 18.79 -0.79
CA ASP A 280 20.06 19.19 -0.09
C ASP A 280 18.84 18.92 -0.98
N PHE A 281 17.89 18.18 -0.43
CA PHE A 281 16.62 17.89 -1.06
C PHE A 281 15.50 18.61 -0.31
N ALA A 282 14.95 19.65 -0.92
CA ALA A 282 13.86 20.42 -0.35
C ALA A 282 12.55 19.61 -0.39
N ALA A 283 11.86 19.61 0.74
CA ALA A 283 10.53 19.01 0.87
C ALA A 283 9.83 19.55 2.13
N PRO A 284 8.48 19.52 2.18
CA PRO A 284 7.73 19.94 3.36
C PRO A 284 8.14 19.18 4.63
N VAL A 285 8.04 19.87 5.79
CA VAL A 285 8.24 19.24 7.09
C VAL A 285 7.30 18.03 7.24
N GLY A 286 7.83 16.91 7.71
CA GLY A 286 7.08 15.67 7.89
C GLY A 286 7.18 14.69 6.71
N THR A 287 7.72 15.09 5.56
CA THR A 287 7.97 14.19 4.42
C THR A 287 8.86 13.01 4.86
N PRO A 288 8.48 11.75 4.53
CA PRO A 288 9.29 10.58 4.89
C PRO A 288 10.67 10.60 4.23
N ILE A 289 11.72 10.34 5.03
CA ILE A 289 13.09 10.14 4.56
C ILE A 289 13.37 8.64 4.52
N MET A 290 13.86 8.14 3.39
CA MET A 290 14.17 6.74 3.15
C MET A 290 15.65 6.45 3.23
N ALA A 291 16.01 5.25 3.71
CA ALA A 291 17.36 4.71 3.58
C ALA A 291 17.66 4.49 2.09
N THR A 292 18.74 5.08 1.59
CA THR A 292 19.10 4.99 0.17
C THR A 292 19.72 3.65 -0.23
N ALA A 293 20.07 2.80 0.73
CA ALA A 293 20.55 1.43 0.51
C ALA A 293 20.38 0.60 1.79
N ASP A 294 20.48 -0.72 1.65
CA ASP A 294 20.55 -1.66 2.78
C ASP A 294 21.71 -1.34 3.68
N GLY A 295 21.55 -1.47 4.98
CA GLY A 295 22.68 -1.26 5.89
C GLY A 295 22.30 -1.25 7.36
N ARG A 296 23.30 -1.06 8.20
CA ARG A 296 23.15 -0.97 9.65
C ARG A 296 23.25 0.49 10.12
N VAL A 297 22.30 0.92 10.90
CA VAL A 297 22.33 2.25 11.54
C VAL A 297 23.50 2.31 12.53
N VAL A 298 24.52 3.09 12.20
CA VAL A 298 25.70 3.28 13.06
C VAL A 298 25.56 4.49 13.98
N LYS A 299 24.66 5.42 13.66
CA LYS A 299 24.38 6.57 14.52
C LYS A 299 22.95 7.10 14.30
N SER A 300 22.25 7.39 15.39
CA SER A 300 20.98 8.11 15.42
C SER A 300 21.05 9.10 16.59
N SER A 301 21.29 10.38 16.29
CA SER A 301 21.71 11.35 17.31
C SER A 301 21.34 12.78 16.90
N TYR A 302 21.77 13.75 17.72
CA TYR A 302 21.63 15.19 17.49
C TYR A 302 22.99 15.89 17.64
N THR A 303 23.25 16.86 16.77
CA THR A 303 24.31 17.86 16.98
C THR A 303 23.82 19.24 16.58
N ARG A 304 24.36 20.30 17.14
CA ARG A 304 23.96 21.69 16.84
C ARG A 304 24.02 22.01 15.35
N GLY A 305 24.99 21.46 14.61
CA GLY A 305 25.13 21.69 13.17
C GLY A 305 24.23 20.83 12.31
N ASN A 306 24.15 19.51 12.60
CA ASN A 306 23.39 18.57 11.77
C ASN A 306 21.90 18.49 12.14
N GLY A 307 21.49 19.03 13.30
CA GLY A 307 20.18 18.72 13.85
C GLY A 307 20.05 17.24 14.21
N TYR A 308 18.84 16.72 14.23
CA TYR A 308 18.63 15.27 14.32
C TYR A 308 19.06 14.60 13.02
N TYR A 309 19.80 13.52 13.14
CA TYR A 309 20.36 12.82 12.00
C TYR A 309 20.48 11.32 12.21
N VAL A 310 20.48 10.58 11.10
CA VAL A 310 20.78 9.15 11.04
C VAL A 310 21.98 8.95 10.12
N LYS A 311 22.93 8.06 10.51
CA LYS A 311 24.02 7.57 9.67
C LYS A 311 23.91 6.06 9.53
N ILE A 312 24.00 5.57 8.29
CA ILE A 312 23.88 4.16 7.92
C ILE A 312 25.21 3.71 7.29
N GLN A 313 25.76 2.61 7.77
CA GLN A 313 26.87 1.90 7.15
C GLN A 313 26.29 0.81 6.26
N HIS A 314 26.61 0.85 4.97
CA HIS A 314 26.10 -0.10 3.99
C HIS A 314 27.07 -1.27 3.80
N ASN A 315 28.36 -0.97 3.76
CA ASN A 315 29.46 -1.94 3.70
C ASN A 315 30.77 -1.25 4.11
N ASN A 316 31.90 -1.94 3.99
CA ASN A 316 33.21 -1.40 4.39
C ASN A 316 33.61 -0.12 3.61
N LYS A 317 33.00 0.12 2.44
CA LYS A 317 33.34 1.20 1.52
C LYS A 317 32.39 2.39 1.60
N TYR A 318 31.08 2.15 1.82
CA TYR A 318 30.04 3.16 1.69
C TYR A 318 29.23 3.36 2.96
N SER A 319 28.97 4.61 3.29
CA SER A 319 27.97 5.01 4.29
C SER A 319 27.23 6.27 3.85
N THR A 320 26.02 6.45 4.37
CA THR A 320 25.17 7.62 4.11
C THR A 320 24.72 8.27 5.40
N GLN A 321 24.41 9.56 5.34
CA GLN A 321 23.95 10.33 6.49
C GLN A 321 22.87 11.31 6.06
N TYR A 322 21.82 11.40 6.88
CA TYR A 322 20.58 12.14 6.61
C TYR A 322 20.35 13.12 7.74
N LEU A 323 20.39 14.42 7.46
CA LEU A 323 20.42 15.50 8.44
C LEU A 323 19.12 16.30 8.47
N HIS A 324 19.02 17.18 9.46
CA HIS A 324 17.95 18.16 9.65
C HIS A 324 16.57 17.53 9.84
N MET A 325 16.51 16.30 10.39
CA MET A 325 15.25 15.60 10.65
C MET A 325 14.37 16.36 11.64
N GLN A 326 13.06 16.18 11.57
CA GLN A 326 12.07 16.84 12.44
C GLN A 326 12.30 16.51 13.91
N LYS A 327 12.61 15.24 14.23
CA LYS A 327 12.93 14.75 15.59
C LYS A 327 13.80 13.52 15.50
N LYS A 328 14.31 13.05 16.63
CA LYS A 328 15.02 11.77 16.69
C LYS A 328 14.14 10.68 16.04
N GLY A 329 14.69 10.02 15.03
CA GLY A 329 14.03 8.93 14.33
C GLY A 329 13.67 7.80 15.31
N ARG A 330 12.60 7.04 15.01
CA ARG A 330 12.26 5.81 15.77
C ARG A 330 13.34 4.73 15.61
N ILE A 331 14.25 4.92 14.65
CA ILE A 331 15.31 3.95 14.33
C ILE A 331 16.47 4.10 15.30
N LYS A 332 16.73 3.03 16.06
CA LYS A 332 17.85 2.96 17.02
C LYS A 332 19.14 2.56 16.32
N GLN A 333 20.27 2.99 16.89
CA GLN A 333 21.59 2.50 16.51
C GLN A 333 21.64 0.96 16.64
N GLY A 334 22.35 0.31 15.71
CA GLY A 334 22.45 -1.15 15.62
C GLY A 334 21.37 -1.80 14.75
N LYS A 335 20.22 -1.13 14.48
CA LYS A 335 19.15 -1.70 13.64
C LYS A 335 19.61 -1.82 12.19
N TYR A 336 19.30 -2.96 11.57
CA TYR A 336 19.43 -3.13 10.12
C TYR A 336 18.21 -2.52 9.42
N VAL A 337 18.44 -1.79 8.35
CA VAL A 337 17.41 -1.18 7.50
C VAL A 337 17.61 -1.63 6.06
N LYS A 338 16.53 -1.79 5.35
CA LYS A 338 16.52 -2.05 3.92
C LYS A 338 16.42 -0.74 3.15
N GLN A 339 16.85 -0.78 1.91
CA GLN A 339 16.64 0.29 0.96
C GLN A 339 15.13 0.61 0.84
N GLY A 340 14.78 1.91 0.87
CA GLY A 340 13.39 2.36 0.88
C GLY A 340 12.72 2.40 2.27
N ASP A 341 13.31 1.81 3.29
CA ASP A 341 12.78 1.91 4.66
C ASP A 341 12.74 3.37 5.14
N VAL A 342 11.62 3.78 5.72
CA VAL A 342 11.48 5.11 6.32
C VAL A 342 12.31 5.20 7.60
N ILE A 343 13.33 6.05 7.59
CA ILE A 343 14.29 6.23 8.69
C ILE A 343 14.06 7.50 9.51
N GLY A 344 13.19 8.40 9.04
CA GLY A 344 12.86 9.66 9.70
C GLY A 344 11.92 10.50 8.86
N LYS A 345 11.78 11.76 9.24
CA LYS A 345 10.97 12.75 8.53
C LYS A 345 11.75 14.05 8.36
N VAL A 346 11.55 14.73 7.24
CA VAL A 346 12.10 16.05 6.96
C VAL A 346 11.73 17.04 8.06
N GLY A 347 12.69 17.84 8.49
CA GLY A 347 12.51 18.88 9.50
C GLY A 347 13.31 20.14 9.17
N MET A 348 13.55 20.92 10.22
CA MET A 348 14.34 22.15 10.20
C MET A 348 15.30 22.23 11.41
N THR A 349 15.75 21.10 11.94
CA THR A 349 16.63 21.09 13.12
C THR A 349 18.09 21.28 12.75
N GLY A 350 18.87 21.90 13.63
CA GLY A 350 20.28 22.21 13.37
C GLY A 350 20.48 23.49 12.58
N ASN A 351 21.61 23.60 11.87
CA ASN A 351 21.97 24.80 11.10
C ASN A 351 21.39 24.72 9.67
N THR A 352 20.18 25.19 9.49
CA THR A 352 19.44 25.19 8.22
C THR A 352 18.57 26.45 8.09
N SER A 353 18.32 26.89 6.86
CA SER A 353 17.49 28.06 6.53
C SER A 353 16.06 27.67 6.07
N GLY A 354 15.77 26.39 5.87
CA GLY A 354 14.46 25.92 5.40
C GLY A 354 14.30 24.42 5.48
N PRO A 355 13.08 23.90 5.31
CA PRO A 355 12.81 22.46 5.38
C PRO A 355 13.50 21.70 4.24
N HIS A 356 14.40 20.78 4.60
CA HIS A 356 15.08 19.89 3.66
C HIS A 356 15.72 18.71 4.38
N VAL A 357 16.15 17.70 3.64
CA VAL A 357 17.12 16.72 4.10
C VAL A 357 18.46 16.98 3.43
N CYS A 358 19.53 17.19 4.22
CA CYS A 358 20.89 17.20 3.70
C CYS A 358 21.42 15.77 3.67
N TYR A 359 21.58 15.24 2.46
CA TYR A 359 22.06 13.89 2.20
C TYR A 359 23.56 13.90 1.97
N ARG A 360 24.30 13.18 2.82
CA ARG A 360 25.76 13.03 2.71
C ARG A 360 26.11 11.61 2.35
N PHE A 361 26.96 11.47 1.34
CA PHE A 361 27.47 10.20 0.85
C PHE A 361 28.96 10.05 1.15
N TRP A 362 29.34 8.92 1.70
CA TRP A 362 30.70 8.64 2.10
C TRP A 362 31.24 7.44 1.33
N LYS A 363 32.46 7.57 0.79
CA LYS A 363 33.22 6.50 0.14
C LYS A 363 34.60 6.45 0.78
N ASN A 364 35.00 5.29 1.33
CA ASN A 364 36.26 5.12 2.02
C ASN A 364 36.47 6.23 3.07
N SER A 365 35.46 6.47 3.93
CA SER A 365 35.48 7.49 5.01
C SER A 365 35.61 8.94 4.54
N ARG A 366 35.53 9.26 3.25
CA ARG A 366 35.52 10.62 2.70
C ARG A 366 34.17 10.98 2.15
N GLN A 367 33.68 12.19 2.41
CA GLN A 367 32.44 12.71 1.79
C GLN A 367 32.71 13.00 0.33
N VAL A 368 31.83 12.47 -0.53
CA VAL A 368 31.92 12.60 -2.00
C VAL A 368 30.55 12.98 -2.57
N ASP A 369 30.55 13.54 -3.79
CA ASP A 369 29.33 13.76 -4.54
C ASP A 369 28.77 12.40 -5.04
N PRO A 370 27.59 11.95 -4.59
CA PRO A 370 27.05 10.67 -5.00
C PRO A 370 26.74 10.60 -6.51
N TYR A 371 26.40 11.74 -7.13
CA TYR A 371 26.08 11.82 -8.55
C TYR A 371 27.28 11.69 -9.49
N LYS A 372 28.49 11.90 -8.94
CA LYS A 372 29.76 11.69 -9.67
C LYS A 372 30.38 10.32 -9.41
N GLN A 373 29.73 9.47 -8.62
CA GLN A 373 30.23 8.11 -8.35
C GLN A 373 29.65 7.12 -9.34
N LYS A 374 30.49 6.27 -9.91
CA LYS A 374 30.05 5.01 -10.54
C LYS A 374 29.68 4.04 -9.42
N LEU A 375 28.40 3.98 -9.09
CA LEU A 375 27.86 3.07 -8.08
C LEU A 375 27.60 1.70 -8.73
N PRO A 376 27.78 0.58 -7.99
CA PRO A 376 27.49 -0.73 -8.51
C PRO A 376 26.01 -0.87 -8.92
N PRO A 377 25.70 -1.54 -10.02
CA PRO A 377 24.32 -1.94 -10.32
C PRO A 377 23.81 -2.93 -9.26
N GLY A 378 22.51 -3.16 -9.24
CA GLY A 378 21.91 -4.26 -8.48
C GLY A 378 22.38 -5.62 -9.00
N LYS A 379 22.05 -6.68 -8.30
CA LYS A 379 22.40 -8.04 -8.73
C LYS A 379 21.53 -8.43 -9.93
N PRO A 380 22.10 -8.88 -11.05
CA PRO A 380 21.32 -9.36 -12.18
C PRO A 380 20.60 -10.67 -11.82
N VAL A 381 19.70 -11.10 -12.69
CA VAL A 381 19.11 -12.46 -12.64
C VAL A 381 20.26 -13.48 -12.56
N PRO A 382 20.21 -14.43 -11.60
CA PRO A 382 21.23 -15.46 -11.49
C PRO A 382 21.31 -16.30 -12.77
N LYS A 383 22.52 -16.60 -13.27
CA LYS A 383 22.73 -17.33 -14.52
C LYS A 383 21.89 -18.61 -14.65
N LYS A 384 21.71 -19.34 -13.54
CA LYS A 384 20.88 -20.55 -13.49
C LYS A 384 19.39 -20.34 -13.79
N LEU A 385 18.91 -19.08 -13.72
CA LEU A 385 17.53 -18.70 -13.95
C LEU A 385 17.34 -17.94 -15.27
N ASN A 386 18.39 -17.73 -16.07
CA ASN A 386 18.28 -16.91 -17.28
C ASN A 386 17.25 -17.47 -18.26
N SER A 387 17.27 -18.78 -18.57
CA SER A 387 16.28 -19.38 -19.47
C SER A 387 14.86 -19.19 -18.97
N ASN A 388 14.63 -19.46 -17.69
CA ASN A 388 13.30 -19.24 -17.08
C ASN A 388 12.87 -17.77 -17.13
N TYR A 389 13.83 -16.85 -17.02
CA TYR A 389 13.56 -15.42 -17.13
C TYR A 389 13.18 -15.02 -18.55
N GLU A 390 13.95 -15.46 -19.55
CA GLU A 390 13.68 -15.19 -20.96
C GLU A 390 12.31 -15.74 -21.39
N ASP A 391 11.98 -16.98 -21.03
CA ASP A 391 10.68 -17.59 -21.29
C ASP A 391 9.54 -16.83 -20.61
N TYR A 392 9.77 -16.30 -19.40
CA TYR A 392 8.79 -15.53 -18.65
C TYR A 392 8.52 -14.16 -19.25
N ILE A 393 9.54 -13.42 -19.70
CA ILE A 393 9.36 -12.05 -20.19
C ILE A 393 8.86 -11.97 -21.63
N LEU A 394 9.11 -12.99 -22.46
CA LEU A 394 8.73 -12.96 -23.88
C LEU A 394 7.23 -12.68 -24.11
N PRO A 395 6.27 -13.36 -23.46
CA PRO A 395 4.85 -13.03 -23.58
C PRO A 395 4.53 -11.64 -23.07
N LEU A 396 5.21 -11.14 -22.02
CA LEU A 396 5.00 -9.80 -21.47
C LEU A 396 5.48 -8.70 -22.43
N ILE A 397 6.60 -8.91 -23.11
CA ILE A 397 7.10 -8.01 -24.17
C ILE A 397 6.07 -7.92 -25.31
N ASN A 398 5.58 -9.08 -25.76
CA ASN A 398 4.57 -9.13 -26.83
C ASN A 398 3.29 -8.40 -26.43
N GLU A 399 2.83 -8.58 -25.20
CA GLU A 399 1.66 -7.88 -24.67
C GLU A 399 1.89 -6.36 -24.56
N LEU A 400 3.04 -5.92 -24.00
CA LEU A 400 3.41 -4.49 -23.95
C LEU A 400 3.43 -3.85 -25.35
N ASN A 401 3.91 -4.57 -26.37
CA ASN A 401 3.97 -4.06 -27.74
C ASN A 401 2.57 -3.90 -28.35
N GLN A 402 1.59 -4.70 -27.93
CA GLN A 402 0.19 -4.64 -28.41
C GLN A 402 -0.62 -3.53 -27.75
N ILE A 403 -0.21 -2.99 -26.60
CA ILE A 403 -0.88 -1.88 -25.91
C ILE A 403 -0.74 -0.61 -26.76
N LYS A 404 -1.88 -0.06 -27.19
CA LYS A 404 -1.99 1.14 -28.03
C LYS A 404 -2.68 2.28 -27.31
#